data_3a91765a962654248f4c6bd607c3bb80
#
_entry.id   3a91765a962654248f4c6bd607c3bb80
#
_cell.length_a   1.000
_cell.length_b   1.000
_cell.length_c   1.000
_cell.angle_alpha   90.00
_cell.angle_beta   90.00
_cell.angle_gamma   90.00
#
_symmetry.space_group_name_H-M   'P 1'
#
loop_
_entity.id
_entity.type
_entity.pdbx_description
1 polymer ?
#
loop_
_entity_poly.entity_id
_entity_poly.type
_entity_poly.pdbx_seq_one_letter_code
_entity_poly.pdbx_strand_id
1 'polypeptide(L)'
;MPEIEIEAVVPTTLGNTVENLKAAIAGENYEHTKMYPEFADIAEKEGFPEVASRLRAIAVAEKHHEERYKKLLAELEGNTVFKKKEKKYWVCRKCGYVHYAEQPPEKCPSCSHPKNYFELKCEEY
;
A
#
# COMPACT_ATOMS: atom_id res chain seq x y z
N MET A 1 -22.53 -26.71 -14.85
CA MET A 1 -21.71 -25.62 -15.41
C MET A 1 -20.44 -26.24 -15.95
N PRO A 2 -19.91 -25.78 -17.08
CA PRO A 2 -18.60 -26.23 -17.52
C PRO A 2 -17.56 -25.72 -16.51
N GLU A 3 -16.65 -26.58 -16.10
CA GLU A 3 -15.51 -26.23 -15.28
C GLU A 3 -14.47 -25.50 -16.13
N ILE A 4 -13.84 -24.45 -15.58
CA ILE A 4 -12.74 -23.74 -16.22
C ILE A 4 -11.51 -24.04 -15.37
N GLU A 5 -10.51 -24.66 -15.98
CA GLU A 5 -9.22 -24.88 -15.35
C GLU A 5 -8.35 -23.63 -15.56
N ILE A 6 -7.79 -23.10 -14.48
CA ILE A 6 -6.93 -21.91 -14.50
C ILE A 6 -5.58 -22.29 -13.89
N GLU A 7 -4.51 -22.02 -14.61
CA GLU A 7 -3.15 -22.06 -14.11
C GLU A 7 -2.70 -20.62 -13.79
N ALA A 8 -2.35 -20.36 -12.53
CA ALA A 8 -1.92 -19.04 -12.09
C ALA A 8 -0.74 -19.13 -11.11
N VAL A 9 0.19 -18.18 -11.22
CA VAL A 9 1.27 -18.00 -10.25
C VAL A 9 0.77 -17.11 -9.14
N VAL A 10 0.78 -17.62 -7.90
CA VAL A 10 0.36 -16.89 -6.71
C VAL A 10 1.57 -16.64 -5.82
N PRO A 11 1.92 -15.38 -5.49
CA PRO A 11 3.00 -15.08 -4.56
C PRO A 11 2.60 -15.55 -3.15
N THR A 12 3.52 -16.26 -2.48
CA THR A 12 3.31 -16.81 -1.14
C THR A 12 4.36 -16.35 -0.13
N THR A 13 5.04 -15.23 -0.41
CA THR A 13 6.08 -14.70 0.45
C THR A 13 5.49 -14.26 1.80
N LEU A 14 6.03 -14.83 2.86
CA LEU A 14 5.76 -14.43 4.24
C LEU A 14 7.10 -14.25 4.96
N GLY A 15 7.40 -13.02 5.36
CA GLY A 15 8.66 -12.65 5.99
C GLY A 15 8.49 -11.48 6.97
N ASN A 16 9.57 -10.76 7.20
CA ASN A 16 9.51 -9.51 7.96
C ASN A 16 8.83 -8.39 7.13
N THR A 17 8.61 -7.22 7.75
CA THR A 17 7.89 -6.11 7.11
C THR A 17 8.56 -5.64 5.80
N VAL A 18 9.90 -5.58 5.76
CA VAL A 18 10.65 -5.18 4.56
C VAL A 18 10.47 -6.20 3.44
N GLU A 19 10.61 -7.48 3.74
CA GLU A 19 10.41 -8.57 2.78
C GLU A 19 8.99 -8.60 2.24
N ASN A 20 8.00 -8.42 3.10
CA ASN A 20 6.59 -8.38 2.71
C ASN A 20 6.28 -7.16 1.82
N LEU A 21 6.84 -5.99 2.13
CA LEU A 21 6.69 -4.80 1.26
C LEU A 21 7.34 -5.01 -0.10
N LYS A 22 8.53 -5.60 -0.16
CA LYS A 22 9.20 -5.92 -1.44
C LYS A 22 8.38 -6.90 -2.29
N ALA A 23 7.81 -7.92 -1.66
CA ALA A 23 6.94 -8.87 -2.34
C ALA A 23 5.65 -8.21 -2.86
N ALA A 24 5.02 -7.35 -2.05
CA ALA A 24 3.85 -6.58 -2.46
C ALA A 24 4.16 -5.65 -3.65
N ILE A 25 5.26 -4.90 -3.60
CA ILE A 25 5.72 -4.04 -4.71
C ILE A 25 5.88 -4.86 -6.00
N ALA A 26 6.51 -6.03 -5.93
CA ALA A 26 6.69 -6.89 -7.10
C ALA A 26 5.35 -7.40 -7.66
N GLY A 27 4.40 -7.76 -6.80
CA GLY A 27 3.05 -8.19 -7.19
C GLY A 27 2.30 -7.07 -7.89
N GLU A 28 2.18 -5.90 -7.28
CA GLU A 28 1.51 -4.74 -7.87
C GLU A 28 2.16 -4.30 -9.21
N ASN A 29 3.50 -4.35 -9.28
CA ASN A 29 4.20 -4.07 -10.53
C ASN A 29 3.79 -5.04 -11.65
N TYR A 30 3.77 -6.34 -11.38
CA TYR A 30 3.33 -7.36 -12.34
C TYR A 30 1.88 -7.12 -12.77
N GLU A 31 0.99 -6.81 -11.84
CA GLU A 31 -0.42 -6.60 -12.09
C GLU A 31 -0.68 -5.41 -13.02
N HIS A 32 -0.04 -4.27 -12.81
CA HIS A 32 -0.28 -3.08 -13.62
C HIS A 32 0.54 -3.00 -14.91
N THR A 33 1.71 -3.66 -14.97
CA THR A 33 2.56 -3.62 -16.17
C THR A 33 2.29 -4.75 -17.14
N LYS A 34 1.77 -5.89 -16.68
CA LYS A 34 1.60 -7.09 -17.47
C LYS A 34 0.20 -7.69 -17.38
N MET A 35 -0.21 -8.15 -16.21
CA MET A 35 -1.41 -8.97 -16.05
C MET A 35 -2.69 -8.26 -16.51
N TYR A 36 -3.04 -7.13 -15.91
CA TYR A 36 -4.26 -6.40 -16.27
C TYR A 36 -4.23 -5.82 -17.69
N PRO A 37 -3.11 -5.26 -18.20
CA PRO A 37 -3.03 -4.84 -19.59
C PRO A 37 -3.26 -5.98 -20.58
N GLU A 38 -2.64 -7.15 -20.36
CA GLU A 38 -2.82 -8.33 -21.23
C GLU A 38 -4.27 -8.84 -21.19
N PHE A 39 -4.87 -8.90 -20.00
CA PHE A 39 -6.28 -9.29 -19.87
C PHE A 39 -7.22 -8.29 -20.54
N ALA A 40 -6.93 -7.01 -20.47
CA ALA A 40 -7.71 -5.99 -21.16
C ALA A 40 -7.64 -6.16 -22.69
N ASP A 41 -6.46 -6.42 -23.23
CA ASP A 41 -6.26 -6.64 -24.67
C ASP A 41 -6.99 -7.91 -25.15
N ILE A 42 -7.00 -8.97 -24.36
CA ILE A 42 -7.77 -10.19 -24.66
C ILE A 42 -9.26 -9.89 -24.63
N ALA A 43 -9.76 -9.23 -23.59
CA ALA A 43 -11.17 -8.87 -23.48
C ALA A 43 -11.65 -8.02 -24.66
N GLU A 44 -10.84 -7.08 -25.11
CA GLU A 44 -11.15 -6.25 -26.28
C GLU A 44 -11.23 -7.07 -27.57
N LYS A 45 -10.27 -7.98 -27.80
CA LYS A 45 -10.27 -8.90 -28.97
C LYS A 45 -11.46 -9.86 -28.95
N GLU A 46 -11.91 -10.27 -27.79
CA GLU A 46 -13.08 -11.16 -27.63
C GLU A 46 -14.42 -10.41 -27.68
N GLY A 47 -14.42 -9.08 -27.87
CA GLY A 47 -15.63 -8.28 -28.03
C GLY A 47 -16.25 -7.79 -26.70
N PHE A 48 -15.45 -7.69 -25.65
CA PHE A 48 -15.85 -7.18 -24.33
C PHE A 48 -15.17 -5.84 -23.98
N PRO A 49 -15.44 -4.75 -24.72
CA PRO A 49 -14.73 -3.49 -24.53
C PRO A 49 -14.96 -2.85 -23.16
N GLU A 50 -16.13 -3.03 -22.56
CA GLU A 50 -16.41 -2.53 -21.21
C GLU A 50 -15.55 -3.24 -20.14
N VAL A 51 -15.35 -4.54 -20.29
CA VAL A 51 -14.46 -5.34 -19.43
C VAL A 51 -13.01 -4.87 -19.61
N ALA A 52 -12.56 -4.69 -20.86
CA ALA A 52 -11.23 -4.17 -21.16
C ALA A 52 -10.99 -2.79 -20.54
N SER A 53 -11.94 -1.88 -20.67
CA SER A 53 -11.87 -0.55 -20.04
C SER A 53 -11.73 -0.63 -18.53
N ARG A 54 -12.49 -1.49 -17.87
CA ARG A 54 -12.43 -1.69 -16.43
C ARG A 54 -11.09 -2.28 -15.99
N LEU A 55 -10.56 -3.28 -16.70
CA LEU A 55 -9.26 -3.87 -16.41
C LEU A 55 -8.12 -2.83 -16.53
N ARG A 56 -8.17 -1.94 -17.52
CA ARG A 56 -7.22 -0.84 -17.66
C ARG A 56 -7.33 0.16 -16.49
N ALA A 57 -8.53 0.44 -16.01
CA ALA A 57 -8.73 1.29 -14.83
C ALA A 57 -8.20 0.64 -13.55
N ILE A 58 -8.36 -0.68 -13.40
CA ILE A 58 -7.75 -1.43 -12.28
C ILE A 58 -6.22 -1.31 -12.33
N ALA A 59 -5.60 -1.47 -13.50
CA ALA A 59 -4.15 -1.31 -13.64
C ALA A 59 -3.65 0.06 -13.13
N VAL A 60 -4.44 1.12 -13.27
CA VAL A 60 -4.11 2.45 -12.69
C VAL A 60 -4.12 2.40 -11.16
N ALA A 61 -5.08 1.69 -10.56
CA ALA A 61 -5.13 1.52 -9.10
C ALA A 61 -3.92 0.72 -8.58
N GLU A 62 -3.55 -0.38 -9.26
CA GLU A 62 -2.41 -1.21 -8.85
C GLU A 62 -1.07 -0.44 -8.97
N LYS A 63 -0.94 0.43 -9.97
CA LYS A 63 0.20 1.35 -10.04
C LYS A 63 0.28 2.28 -8.82
N HIS A 64 -0.85 2.82 -8.39
CA HIS A 64 -0.92 3.65 -7.18
C HIS A 64 -0.56 2.85 -5.91
N HIS A 65 -1.00 1.60 -5.81
CA HIS A 65 -0.62 0.72 -4.70
C HIS A 65 0.90 0.47 -4.68
N GLU A 66 1.51 0.18 -5.82
CA GLU A 66 2.97 0.02 -5.92
C GLU A 66 3.71 1.26 -5.44
N GLU A 67 3.31 2.44 -5.90
CA GLU A 67 3.92 3.72 -5.50
C GLU A 67 3.81 3.97 -3.99
N ARG A 68 2.66 3.62 -3.40
CA ARG A 68 2.42 3.71 -1.96
C ARG A 68 3.33 2.76 -1.17
N TYR A 69 3.43 1.51 -1.58
CA TYR A 69 4.32 0.54 -0.93
C TYR A 69 5.79 0.92 -1.05
N LYS A 70 6.22 1.47 -2.19
CA LYS A 70 7.59 2.00 -2.37
C LYS A 70 7.89 3.14 -1.40
N LYS A 71 6.96 4.06 -1.18
CA LYS A 71 7.13 5.14 -0.19
C LYS A 71 7.25 4.58 1.23
N LEU A 72 6.38 3.63 1.60
CA LEU A 72 6.44 2.99 2.91
C LEU A 72 7.75 2.24 3.13
N LEU A 73 8.23 1.52 2.11
CA LEU A 73 9.52 0.83 2.17
C LEU A 73 10.68 1.80 2.36
N ALA A 74 10.70 2.90 1.62
CA ALA A 74 11.74 3.94 1.74
C ALA A 74 11.73 4.57 3.15
N GLU A 75 10.57 4.86 3.73
CA GLU A 75 10.43 5.35 5.09
C GLU A 75 10.97 4.35 6.13
N LEU A 76 10.68 3.07 5.93
CA LEU A 76 11.11 2.02 6.83
C LEU A 76 12.62 1.80 6.77
N GLU A 77 13.20 1.68 5.58
CA GLU A 77 14.64 1.51 5.36
C GLU A 77 15.44 2.77 5.79
N GLY A 78 14.85 3.95 5.64
CA GLY A 78 15.42 5.22 6.09
C GLY A 78 15.26 5.51 7.59
N ASN A 79 14.55 4.66 8.34
CA ASN A 79 14.17 4.89 9.75
C ASN A 79 13.41 6.22 9.95
N THR A 80 12.57 6.60 8.99
CA THR A 80 11.84 7.87 9.00
C THR A 80 10.33 7.72 9.24
N VAL A 81 9.86 6.50 9.46
CA VAL A 81 8.43 6.25 9.79
C VAL A 81 7.99 7.07 11.00
N PHE A 82 8.77 7.02 12.10
CA PHE A 82 8.50 7.74 13.35
C PHE A 82 9.50 8.87 13.62
N LYS A 83 10.22 9.36 12.61
CA LYS A 83 11.15 10.47 12.74
C LYS A 83 11.17 11.32 11.47
N LYS A 84 10.79 12.57 11.58
CA LYS A 84 10.78 13.53 10.47
C LYS A 84 11.87 14.58 10.65
N LYS A 85 12.28 15.22 9.55
CA LYS A 85 13.28 16.29 9.55
C LYS A 85 12.78 17.57 10.24
N GLU A 86 11.45 17.74 10.25
CA GLU A 86 10.76 18.90 10.81
C GLU A 86 9.70 18.44 11.81
N LYS A 87 9.32 19.34 12.71
CA LYS A 87 8.20 19.10 13.61
C LYS A 87 6.91 18.90 12.80
N LYS A 88 6.19 17.85 13.14
CA LYS A 88 4.90 17.49 12.57
C LYS A 88 3.89 17.22 13.69
N TYR A 89 2.62 17.30 13.36
CA TYR A 89 1.57 16.84 14.25
C TYR A 89 1.40 15.33 14.14
N TRP A 90 1.50 14.65 15.27
CA TRP A 90 1.30 13.22 15.43
C TRP A 90 0.03 12.97 16.21
N VAL A 91 -0.80 12.05 15.76
CA VAL A 91 -2.06 11.69 16.40
C VAL A 91 -2.01 10.26 16.87
N CYS A 92 -2.35 10.03 18.13
CA CYS A 92 -2.54 8.68 18.65
C CYS A 92 -3.84 8.08 18.07
N ARG A 93 -3.71 7.02 17.30
CA ARG A 93 -4.84 6.32 16.67
C ARG A 93 -5.78 5.65 17.68
N LYS A 94 -5.33 5.49 18.94
CA LYS A 94 -6.13 4.89 20.01
C LYS A 94 -7.05 5.89 20.70
N CYS A 95 -6.54 7.08 21.06
CA CYS A 95 -7.28 8.03 21.88
C CYS A 95 -7.43 9.44 21.28
N GLY A 96 -6.76 9.73 20.14
CA GLY A 96 -6.82 11.04 19.50
C GLY A 96 -5.89 12.11 20.11
N TYR A 97 -5.03 11.77 21.08
CA TYR A 97 -4.04 12.70 21.59
C TYR A 97 -3.13 13.22 20.48
N VAL A 98 -2.91 14.52 20.43
CA VAL A 98 -2.09 15.20 19.40
C VAL A 98 -0.76 15.68 20.01
N HIS A 99 0.34 15.36 19.33
CA HIS A 99 1.69 15.73 19.72
C HIS A 99 2.38 16.49 18.58
N TYR A 100 3.10 17.58 18.88
CA TYR A 100 3.82 18.38 17.89
C TYR A 100 5.32 18.29 18.11
N ALA A 101 6.02 17.48 17.33
CA ALA A 101 7.46 17.26 17.39
C ALA A 101 7.99 16.60 16.11
N GLU A 102 9.31 16.44 16.02
CA GLU A 102 9.94 15.65 14.92
C GLU A 102 9.60 14.15 14.99
N GLN A 103 9.23 13.67 16.17
CA GLN A 103 8.86 12.28 16.43
C GLN A 103 7.75 12.19 17.47
N PRO A 104 6.92 11.13 17.44
CA PRO A 104 5.93 10.92 18.48
C PRO A 104 6.61 10.52 19.80
N PRO A 105 5.91 10.67 20.95
CA PRO A 105 6.43 10.19 22.22
C PRO A 105 6.53 8.65 22.22
N GLU A 106 7.48 8.10 22.96
CA GLU A 106 7.64 6.65 23.12
C GLU A 106 6.38 5.99 23.69
N LYS A 107 5.64 6.74 24.47
CA LYS A 107 4.40 6.32 25.11
C LYS A 107 3.39 7.46 25.12
N CYS A 108 2.17 7.19 24.70
CA CYS A 108 1.12 8.20 24.70
C CYS A 108 0.81 8.68 26.13
N PRO A 109 0.92 9.99 26.42
CA PRO A 109 0.65 10.52 27.76
C PRO A 109 -0.82 10.39 28.18
N SER A 110 -1.75 10.24 27.23
CA SER A 110 -3.18 10.09 27.50
C SER A 110 -3.59 8.65 27.76
N CYS A 111 -3.18 7.71 26.91
CA CYS A 111 -3.70 6.33 26.96
C CYS A 111 -2.63 5.25 27.16
N SER A 112 -1.37 5.66 27.31
CA SER A 112 -0.22 4.79 27.57
C SER A 112 0.14 3.79 26.45
N HIS A 113 -0.46 3.87 25.29
CA HIS A 113 -0.07 3.03 24.14
C HIS A 113 1.30 3.47 23.59
N PRO A 114 2.09 2.53 23.03
CA PRO A 114 3.43 2.83 22.52
C PRO A 114 3.39 3.65 21.23
N LYS A 115 4.54 4.20 20.83
CA LYS A 115 4.69 5.09 19.68
C LYS A 115 4.16 4.57 18.35
N ASN A 116 4.11 3.27 18.15
CA ASN A 116 3.58 2.66 16.93
C ASN A 116 2.06 2.82 16.76
N TYR A 117 1.37 3.38 17.77
CA TYR A 117 -0.03 3.83 17.66
C TYR A 117 -0.18 5.24 17.07
N PHE A 118 0.92 5.96 16.86
CA PHE A 118 0.88 7.30 16.28
C PHE A 118 0.98 7.28 14.76
N GLU A 119 0.29 8.22 14.14
CA GLU A 119 0.41 8.54 12.72
C GLU A 119 0.52 10.05 12.52
N LEU A 120 0.97 10.48 11.36
CA LEU A 120 0.93 11.90 11.01
C LEU A 120 -0.53 12.35 10.89
N LYS A 121 -0.83 13.52 11.47
CA LYS A 121 -2.15 14.12 11.37
C LYS A 121 -2.48 14.43 9.91
N CYS A 122 -3.58 13.91 9.42
CA CYS A 122 -4.12 14.18 8.09
C CYS A 122 -5.47 14.87 8.22
N GLU A 123 -5.66 15.97 7.51
CA GLU A 123 -6.88 16.77 7.48
C GLU A 123 -7.27 17.14 6.04
N GLU A 124 -7.00 16.23 5.09
CA GLU A 124 -7.38 16.41 3.68
C GLU A 124 -8.83 15.93 3.46
N TYR A 125 -9.79 16.75 3.92
CA TYR A 125 -11.23 16.54 3.74
C TYR A 125 -11.97 17.84 3.45
#